data_a49c11f30bf566c8f776c59f95091d69
#
_entry.id   a49c11f30bf566c8f776c59f95091d69
#
_cell.length_a   1.000
_cell.length_b   1.000
_cell.length_c   1.000
_cell.angle_alpha   90.00
_cell.angle_beta   90.00
_cell.angle_gamma   90.00
#
_symmetry.space_group_name_H-M   'P 1'
#
loop_
_entity.id
_entity.type
_entity.pdbx_description
1 polymer ?
#
loop_
_entity_poly.entity_id
_entity_poly.type
_entity_poly.pdbx_seq_one_letter_code
_entity_poly.pdbx_strand_id
1 'polypeptide(L)'
;MKKRVIVIGSGLAGMASATYLAKAGYEVKVIEKNQTYGGRLQTYKEKGFTFDLGPSWYWMPDLFESFFSDFDKKVSDYYSLTRLDPGYRVYFEDSEFFDVPENYEKLKNNLEKIEPGASKSLDNFLKDAKKKYEIAVKKFIYKPSLSPFEYMRVDLIKHLGRLAIFKPISKHIREFFTDKRIIQMLEFPGLLLGAKPSKTPALYSLMNYADIKLGTWYPSGGIRSVASAVHSLAVEQGVEFVFDEPIKKIHKNNDSTFEVRSHNNSYCSEIVIANADYEHVESNLIEKKYRNYSTSYWEKRTMSPSALLFYLGVNIKIDIPHHCLFFDTNFDDHVEDIYDNPKWPESPLFYVSCTSKTDSTVAPPDSEALFILIPVAPGLTEKSTSRDFYLEQILDRLEKNIGQNIRNNIVVSKSYAHEEFISDFNSFKGNAYGLANTLFQTAFLKPRIKNKKLKGLYYTGQLTVPGPGMPPALVSGKIVSEQIIKETS
;
A
#
# COMPACT_ATOMS: atom_id res chain seq x y z
N MET A 1 26.06 2.35 -27.75
CA MET A 1 24.62 2.66 -27.80
C MET A 1 24.05 2.51 -26.38
N LYS A 2 23.12 3.40 -25.98
CA LYS A 2 22.43 3.25 -24.71
C LYS A 2 21.57 1.98 -24.75
N LYS A 3 21.54 1.20 -23.65
CA LYS A 3 20.63 0.04 -23.54
C LYS A 3 19.20 0.53 -23.36
N ARG A 4 18.27 -0.07 -24.08
CA ARG A 4 16.84 0.26 -24.03
C ARG A 4 16.14 -0.59 -22.98
N VAL A 5 15.27 0.05 -22.22
CA VAL A 5 14.47 -0.58 -21.17
C VAL A 5 13.00 -0.27 -21.42
N ILE A 6 12.18 -1.29 -21.40
CA ILE A 6 10.72 -1.15 -21.36
C ILE A 6 10.23 -1.48 -19.96
N VAL A 7 9.44 -0.58 -19.39
CA VAL A 7 8.71 -0.78 -18.13
C VAL A 7 7.23 -0.96 -18.45
N ILE A 8 6.65 -2.08 -18.06
CA ILE A 8 5.23 -2.38 -18.27
C ILE A 8 4.45 -2.00 -17.02
N GLY A 9 3.67 -0.92 -17.11
CA GLY A 9 2.87 -0.36 -16.03
C GLY A 9 3.53 0.84 -15.35
N SER A 10 2.80 1.95 -15.30
CA SER A 10 3.21 3.23 -14.71
C SER A 10 2.78 3.39 -13.25
N GLY A 11 2.63 2.31 -12.49
CA GLY A 11 2.48 2.36 -11.04
C GLY A 11 3.76 2.88 -10.38
N LEU A 12 3.68 3.25 -9.10
CA LEU A 12 4.75 3.94 -8.37
C LEU A 12 6.11 3.22 -8.47
N ALA A 13 6.15 1.89 -8.33
CA ALA A 13 7.39 1.11 -8.45
C ALA A 13 7.96 1.10 -9.87
N GLY A 14 7.09 1.05 -10.89
CA GLY A 14 7.49 1.13 -12.29
C GLY A 14 8.10 2.49 -12.64
N MET A 15 7.43 3.56 -12.23
CA MET A 15 7.95 4.93 -12.43
C MET A 15 9.27 5.13 -11.68
N ALA A 16 9.38 4.68 -10.42
CA ALA A 16 10.63 4.77 -9.67
C ALA A 16 11.77 4.01 -10.36
N SER A 17 11.51 2.77 -10.84
CA SER A 17 12.56 2.02 -11.55
C SER A 17 12.97 2.70 -12.85
N ALA A 18 12.02 3.27 -13.59
CA ALA A 18 12.29 4.02 -14.80
C ALA A 18 13.19 5.25 -14.53
N THR A 19 12.87 6.00 -13.47
CA THR A 19 13.61 7.20 -13.06
C THR A 19 15.09 6.88 -12.73
N TYR A 20 15.32 5.84 -11.91
CA TYR A 20 16.70 5.41 -11.57
C TYR A 20 17.50 4.95 -12.78
N LEU A 21 16.87 4.20 -13.69
CA LEU A 21 17.57 3.72 -14.90
C LEU A 21 17.86 4.85 -15.88
N ALA A 22 16.93 5.79 -16.05
CA ALA A 22 17.15 6.97 -16.88
C ALA A 22 18.32 7.83 -16.34
N LYS A 23 18.36 8.07 -15.01
CA LYS A 23 19.51 8.71 -14.34
C LYS A 23 20.82 7.97 -14.62
N ALA A 24 20.79 6.64 -14.68
CA ALA A 24 21.97 5.80 -14.98
C ALA A 24 22.33 5.75 -16.48
N GLY A 25 21.62 6.49 -17.33
CA GLY A 25 21.94 6.64 -18.75
C GLY A 25 21.27 5.64 -19.68
N TYR A 26 20.29 4.86 -19.22
CA TYR A 26 19.48 4.00 -20.08
C TYR A 26 18.45 4.82 -20.86
N GLU A 27 18.02 4.29 -22.01
CA GLU A 27 16.86 4.78 -22.74
C GLU A 27 15.62 4.05 -22.24
N VAL A 28 14.72 4.76 -21.54
CA VAL A 28 13.62 4.12 -20.81
C VAL A 28 12.27 4.57 -21.35
N LYS A 29 11.44 3.59 -21.67
CA LYS A 29 10.05 3.79 -22.07
C LYS A 29 9.12 3.04 -21.12
N VAL A 30 8.13 3.74 -20.55
CA VAL A 30 7.06 3.19 -19.73
C VAL A 30 5.81 3.04 -20.57
N ILE A 31 5.22 1.84 -20.57
CA ILE A 31 3.99 1.54 -21.33
C ILE A 31 2.89 1.19 -20.34
N GLU A 32 1.81 1.97 -20.37
CA GLU A 32 0.69 1.87 -19.44
C GLU A 32 -0.59 1.50 -20.19
N LYS A 33 -1.36 0.56 -19.64
CA LYS A 33 -2.63 0.13 -20.23
C LYS A 33 -3.74 1.16 -20.07
N ASN A 34 -3.68 1.96 -18.99
CA ASN A 34 -4.68 2.97 -18.68
C ASN A 34 -4.31 4.32 -19.32
N GLN A 35 -5.28 5.23 -19.35
CA GLN A 35 -5.11 6.57 -19.96
C GLN A 35 -4.18 7.48 -19.17
N THR A 36 -3.81 7.10 -17.93
CA THR A 36 -2.99 7.94 -17.05
C THR A 36 -2.09 7.11 -16.15
N TYR A 37 -1.02 7.71 -15.66
CA TYR A 37 -0.05 7.12 -14.74
C TYR A 37 -0.57 6.95 -13.32
N GLY A 38 0.22 6.26 -12.47
CA GLY A 38 0.04 6.19 -11.01
C GLY A 38 -0.48 4.85 -10.51
N GLY A 39 -0.95 3.96 -11.39
CA GLY A 39 -1.51 2.68 -10.97
C GLY A 39 -2.67 2.86 -9.98
N ARG A 40 -2.54 2.37 -8.74
CA ARG A 40 -3.55 2.53 -7.68
C ARG A 40 -3.68 3.95 -7.10
N LEU A 41 -2.77 4.88 -7.44
CA LEU A 41 -2.84 6.29 -7.02
C LEU A 41 -3.61 7.10 -8.07
N GLN A 42 -4.84 6.70 -8.35
CA GLN A 42 -5.77 7.38 -9.26
C GLN A 42 -6.73 8.27 -8.49
N THR A 43 -7.41 9.17 -9.20
CA THR A 43 -8.49 9.98 -8.67
C THR A 43 -9.78 9.76 -9.43
N TYR A 44 -10.89 9.92 -8.73
CA TYR A 44 -12.22 10.02 -9.29
C TYR A 44 -12.78 11.41 -9.03
N LYS A 45 -13.35 12.03 -10.07
CA LYS A 45 -13.93 13.37 -9.98
C LYS A 45 -15.37 13.35 -10.46
N GLU A 46 -16.26 13.87 -9.63
CA GLU A 46 -17.68 14.04 -9.99
C GLU A 46 -18.31 15.20 -9.21
N LYS A 47 -19.11 16.01 -9.86
CA LYS A 47 -19.87 17.13 -9.26
C LYS A 47 -19.05 18.03 -8.33
N GLY A 48 -17.79 18.30 -8.68
CA GLY A 48 -16.89 19.14 -7.90
C GLY A 48 -16.15 18.40 -6.76
N PHE A 49 -16.45 17.13 -6.52
CA PHE A 49 -15.71 16.29 -5.59
C PHE A 49 -14.53 15.62 -6.27
N THR A 50 -13.45 15.45 -5.51
CA THR A 50 -12.26 14.69 -5.92
C THR A 50 -11.93 13.66 -4.84
N PHE A 51 -11.83 12.39 -5.23
CA PHE A 51 -11.54 11.28 -4.35
C PHE A 51 -10.25 10.60 -4.80
N ASP A 52 -9.37 10.25 -3.85
CA ASP A 52 -8.30 9.29 -4.09
C ASP A 52 -8.88 7.87 -4.15
N LEU A 53 -8.60 7.13 -5.24
CA LEU A 53 -9.20 5.80 -5.47
C LEU A 53 -8.48 4.66 -4.74
N GLY A 54 -7.35 4.92 -4.08
CA GLY A 54 -6.51 3.88 -3.50
C GLY A 54 -5.98 4.21 -2.12
N PRO A 55 -4.65 4.26 -1.93
CA PRO A 55 -4.06 4.59 -0.64
C PRO A 55 -4.55 5.94 -0.12
N SER A 56 -4.77 6.01 1.20
CA SER A 56 -5.19 7.24 1.89
C SER A 56 -4.24 7.65 3.02
N TRP A 57 -3.34 6.74 3.44
CA TRP A 57 -2.39 6.97 4.51
C TRP A 57 -1.00 7.32 3.97
N TYR A 58 -0.45 8.45 4.41
CA TYR A 58 0.92 8.85 4.10
C TYR A 58 1.79 8.69 5.36
N TRP A 59 2.47 7.56 5.44
CA TRP A 59 3.43 7.22 6.51
C TRP A 59 4.85 7.09 5.96
N MET A 60 5.85 7.10 6.86
CA MET A 60 7.27 6.95 6.53
C MET A 60 7.77 8.05 5.56
N PRO A 61 7.56 9.34 5.89
CA PRO A 61 7.94 10.46 5.01
C PRO A 61 9.42 10.45 4.66
N ASP A 62 10.27 9.93 5.53
CA ASP A 62 11.72 9.78 5.33
C ASP A 62 12.09 8.90 4.12
N LEU A 63 11.26 7.92 3.76
CA LEU A 63 11.50 7.10 2.56
C LEU A 63 11.15 7.84 1.27
N PHE A 64 10.15 8.73 1.28
CA PHE A 64 9.88 9.61 0.16
C PHE A 64 11.00 10.64 0.00
N GLU A 65 11.42 11.28 1.09
CA GLU A 65 12.56 12.20 1.05
C GLU A 65 13.83 11.51 0.55
N SER A 66 14.09 10.27 0.97
CA SER A 66 15.22 9.47 0.48
C SER A 66 15.14 9.24 -1.03
N PHE A 67 13.94 8.96 -1.56
CA PHE A 67 13.75 8.76 -2.99
C PHE A 67 14.08 10.04 -3.78
N PHE A 68 13.51 11.19 -3.40
CA PHE A 68 13.77 12.44 -4.10
C PHE A 68 15.21 12.91 -3.93
N SER A 69 15.83 12.71 -2.75
CA SER A 69 17.22 13.09 -2.51
C SER A 69 18.22 12.32 -3.35
N ASP A 70 17.90 11.09 -3.79
CA ASP A 70 18.73 10.37 -4.76
C ASP A 70 18.83 11.08 -6.12
N PHE A 71 17.99 12.08 -6.37
CA PHE A 71 17.97 12.91 -7.59
C PHE A 71 18.28 14.39 -7.32
N ASP A 72 18.87 14.69 -6.16
CA ASP A 72 19.15 16.06 -5.70
C ASP A 72 17.91 16.95 -5.61
N LYS A 73 16.76 16.34 -5.27
CA LYS A 73 15.45 16.97 -5.08
C LYS A 73 14.92 16.74 -3.66
N LYS A 74 13.89 17.51 -3.29
CA LYS A 74 13.14 17.36 -2.04
C LYS A 74 11.68 17.08 -2.35
N VAL A 75 10.96 16.44 -1.43
CA VAL A 75 9.51 16.28 -1.53
C VAL A 75 8.81 17.63 -1.73
N SER A 76 9.27 18.66 -0.99
CA SER A 76 8.72 20.03 -1.06
C SER A 76 8.88 20.73 -2.41
N ASP A 77 9.73 20.22 -3.32
CA ASP A 77 9.86 20.74 -4.68
C ASP A 77 8.64 20.35 -5.56
N TYR A 78 7.86 19.35 -5.12
CA TYR A 78 6.74 18.78 -5.89
C TYR A 78 5.38 18.90 -5.19
N TYR A 79 5.32 18.69 -3.86
CA TYR A 79 4.10 18.84 -3.08
C TYR A 79 4.40 19.18 -1.61
N SER A 80 3.44 19.80 -0.94
CA SER A 80 3.53 20.08 0.50
C SER A 80 2.84 18.99 1.32
N LEU A 81 3.31 18.81 2.56
CA LEU A 81 2.74 17.86 3.51
C LEU A 81 2.15 18.59 4.70
N THR A 82 0.93 18.23 5.06
CA THR A 82 0.27 18.65 6.30
C THR A 82 0.27 17.50 7.28
N ARG A 83 0.82 17.69 8.49
CA ARG A 83 0.71 16.71 9.56
C ARG A 83 -0.69 16.77 10.15
N LEU A 84 -1.33 15.62 10.34
CA LEU A 84 -2.71 15.56 10.82
C LEU A 84 -2.76 15.57 12.34
N ASP A 85 -3.66 16.39 12.92
CA ASP A 85 -3.99 16.39 14.36
C ASP A 85 -5.53 16.49 14.54
N PRO A 86 -6.19 15.44 15.06
CA PRO A 86 -5.59 14.14 15.38
C PRO A 86 -5.13 13.42 14.11
N GLY A 87 -4.10 12.59 14.24
CA GLY A 87 -3.65 11.69 13.18
C GLY A 87 -4.80 10.81 12.69
N TYR A 88 -5.59 10.30 13.63
CA TYR A 88 -6.85 9.58 13.38
C TYR A 88 -7.69 9.46 14.64
N ARG A 89 -8.99 9.14 14.47
CA ARG A 89 -9.94 8.77 15.53
C ARG A 89 -10.28 7.29 15.41
N VAL A 90 -10.37 6.60 16.55
CA VAL A 90 -10.88 5.23 16.64
C VAL A 90 -12.17 5.24 17.40
N TYR A 91 -13.24 4.76 16.78
CA TYR A 91 -14.53 4.50 17.43
C TYR A 91 -14.55 3.04 17.91
N PHE A 92 -15.00 2.84 19.15
CA PHE A 92 -15.19 1.53 19.77
C PHE A 92 -16.68 1.25 20.00
N GLU A 93 -16.99 0.14 20.63
CA GLU A 93 -18.36 -0.20 21.07
C GLU A 93 -18.96 0.97 21.87
N ASP A 94 -20.30 1.08 21.88
CA ASP A 94 -21.05 2.12 22.60
C ASP A 94 -20.74 3.57 22.21
N SER A 95 -20.25 3.77 20.99
CA SER A 95 -19.87 5.09 20.44
C SER A 95 -18.77 5.81 21.23
N GLU A 96 -18.03 5.11 22.09
CA GLU A 96 -16.79 5.62 22.65
C GLU A 96 -15.76 5.87 21.54
N PHE A 97 -15.00 6.93 21.65
CA PHE A 97 -13.92 7.18 20.69
C PHE A 97 -12.62 7.64 21.38
N PHE A 98 -11.53 7.44 20.67
CA PHE A 98 -10.22 7.87 21.07
C PHE A 98 -9.52 8.59 19.91
N ASP A 99 -9.10 9.84 20.15
CA ASP A 99 -8.27 10.61 19.22
C ASP A 99 -6.80 10.34 19.45
N VAL A 100 -6.08 9.95 18.41
CA VAL A 100 -4.62 9.81 18.43
C VAL A 100 -4.01 11.16 18.05
N PRO A 101 -3.60 11.98 19.04
CA PRO A 101 -3.11 13.32 18.77
C PRO A 101 -1.68 13.29 18.20
N GLU A 102 -1.32 14.35 17.45
CA GLU A 102 0.05 14.57 16.99
C GLU A 102 1.02 14.69 18.15
N ASN A 103 0.60 15.39 19.22
CA ASN A 103 1.42 15.62 20.40
C ASN A 103 1.58 14.33 21.23
N TYR A 104 2.81 13.84 21.29
CA TYR A 104 3.13 12.57 21.94
C TYR A 104 2.87 12.57 23.46
N GLU A 105 3.14 13.66 24.17
CA GLU A 105 2.85 13.74 25.62
C GLU A 105 1.33 13.75 25.87
N LYS A 106 0.54 14.42 25.02
CA LYS A 106 -0.91 14.36 25.07
C LYS A 106 -1.42 12.92 24.85
N LEU A 107 -0.84 12.18 23.88
CA LEU A 107 -1.17 10.77 23.64
C LEU A 107 -0.88 9.92 24.89
N LYS A 108 0.30 10.06 25.49
CA LYS A 108 0.68 9.34 26.72
C LYS A 108 -0.29 9.61 27.87
N ASN A 109 -0.63 10.88 28.08
CA ASN A 109 -1.58 11.27 29.11
C ASN A 109 -2.99 10.72 28.86
N ASN A 110 -3.43 10.63 27.61
CA ASN A 110 -4.72 10.05 27.27
C ASN A 110 -4.73 8.53 27.50
N LEU A 111 -3.67 7.82 27.12
CA LEU A 111 -3.54 6.37 27.36
C LEU A 111 -3.45 6.02 28.85
N GLU A 112 -2.75 6.86 29.64
CA GLU A 112 -2.66 6.67 31.10
C GLU A 112 -4.03 6.72 31.79
N LYS A 113 -5.00 7.48 31.25
CA LYS A 113 -6.39 7.51 31.76
C LYS A 113 -7.16 6.23 31.44
N ILE A 114 -6.79 5.52 30.36
CA ILE A 114 -7.41 4.26 29.96
C ILE A 114 -6.83 3.09 30.76
N GLU A 115 -5.50 3.05 30.88
CA GLU A 115 -4.77 1.99 31.56
C GLU A 115 -3.62 2.59 32.37
N PRO A 116 -3.67 2.52 33.72
CA PRO A 116 -2.58 3.00 34.56
C PRO A 116 -1.24 2.35 34.20
N GLY A 117 -0.22 3.15 33.98
CA GLY A 117 1.11 2.70 33.53
C GLY A 117 1.30 2.62 32.01
N ALA A 118 0.24 2.87 31.22
CA ALA A 118 0.29 2.84 29.76
C ALA A 118 1.28 3.86 29.17
N SER A 119 1.45 5.02 29.82
CA SER A 119 2.42 6.04 29.41
C SER A 119 3.85 5.48 29.35
N LYS A 120 4.29 4.80 30.42
CA LYS A 120 5.61 4.15 30.47
C LYS A 120 5.73 2.96 29.53
N SER A 121 4.65 2.18 29.43
CA SER A 121 4.57 1.04 28.51
C SER A 121 4.73 1.49 27.06
N LEU A 122 4.10 2.61 26.66
CA LEU A 122 4.22 3.18 25.31
C LEU A 122 5.66 3.64 25.03
N ASP A 123 6.34 4.30 25.97
CA ASP A 123 7.74 4.70 25.82
C ASP A 123 8.64 3.49 25.56
N ASN A 124 8.46 2.39 26.30
CA ASN A 124 9.23 1.16 26.15
C ASN A 124 8.92 0.45 24.83
N PHE A 125 7.64 0.32 24.47
CA PHE A 125 7.17 -0.27 23.23
C PHE A 125 7.71 0.49 22.00
N LEU A 126 7.61 1.83 21.98
CA LEU A 126 8.10 2.63 20.87
C LEU A 126 9.62 2.71 20.80
N LYS A 127 10.32 2.59 21.93
CA LYS A 127 11.80 2.47 21.95
C LYS A 127 12.25 1.18 21.25
N ASP A 128 11.54 0.08 21.45
CA ASP A 128 11.78 -1.18 20.75
C ASP A 128 11.39 -1.09 19.27
N ALA A 129 10.21 -0.53 18.97
CA ALA A 129 9.73 -0.30 17.62
C ALA A 129 10.68 0.59 16.79
N LYS A 130 11.24 1.65 17.38
CA LYS A 130 12.27 2.50 16.75
C LYS A 130 13.50 1.72 16.33
N LYS A 131 14.02 0.85 17.20
CA LYS A 131 15.18 0.01 16.86
C LYS A 131 14.88 -0.92 15.69
N LYS A 132 13.68 -1.52 15.67
CA LYS A 132 13.24 -2.35 14.55
C LYS A 132 13.11 -1.54 13.26
N TYR A 133 12.55 -0.32 13.33
CA TYR A 133 12.45 0.60 12.20
C TYR A 133 13.82 0.94 11.62
N GLU A 134 14.75 1.41 12.45
CA GLU A 134 16.10 1.77 12.01
C GLU A 134 16.86 0.59 11.38
N ILE A 135 16.73 -0.60 11.97
CA ILE A 135 17.36 -1.81 11.42
C ILE A 135 16.69 -2.21 10.10
N ALA A 136 15.35 -2.24 10.05
CA ALA A 136 14.61 -2.64 8.86
C ALA A 136 14.88 -1.69 7.70
N VAL A 137 14.75 -0.38 7.91
CA VAL A 137 14.92 0.64 6.87
C VAL A 137 16.38 0.75 6.42
N LYS A 138 17.36 0.77 7.35
CA LYS A 138 18.77 0.97 6.96
C LYS A 138 19.45 -0.29 6.42
N LYS A 139 19.02 -1.51 6.84
CA LYS A 139 19.78 -2.74 6.58
C LYS A 139 19.06 -3.79 5.73
N PHE A 140 17.73 -3.80 5.75
CA PHE A 140 16.97 -4.89 5.14
C PHE A 140 16.08 -4.48 3.98
N ILE A 141 15.44 -3.29 4.02
CA ILE A 141 14.41 -2.92 3.06
C ILE A 141 14.92 -2.84 1.61
N TYR A 142 16.20 -2.49 1.41
CA TYR A 142 16.84 -2.37 0.09
C TYR A 142 17.53 -3.66 -0.39
N LYS A 143 17.28 -4.80 0.28
CA LYS A 143 17.88 -6.08 -0.17
C LYS A 143 17.10 -6.66 -1.35
N PRO A 144 17.78 -7.10 -2.43
CA PRO A 144 17.12 -7.72 -3.57
C PRO A 144 16.57 -9.11 -3.25
N SER A 145 16.96 -9.69 -2.11
CA SER A 145 16.43 -10.97 -1.60
C SER A 145 16.50 -12.12 -2.60
N LEU A 146 17.57 -12.18 -3.37
CA LEU A 146 17.81 -13.24 -4.35
C LEU A 146 18.24 -14.54 -3.70
N SER A 147 18.88 -14.46 -2.50
CA SER A 147 19.41 -15.60 -1.76
C SER A 147 19.29 -15.41 -0.25
N PRO A 148 19.06 -16.47 0.54
CA PRO A 148 19.14 -16.41 2.00
C PRO A 148 20.53 -15.97 2.51
N PHE A 149 21.61 -16.21 1.76
CA PHE A 149 22.95 -15.76 2.12
C PHE A 149 23.12 -14.26 2.27
N GLU A 150 22.25 -13.44 1.62
CA GLU A 150 22.23 -11.98 1.81
C GLU A 150 21.91 -11.58 3.27
N TYR A 151 21.27 -12.48 4.02
CA TYR A 151 20.85 -12.28 5.41
C TYR A 151 21.76 -13.00 6.42
N MET A 152 22.72 -13.81 5.95
CA MET A 152 23.63 -14.59 6.80
C MET A 152 24.91 -13.84 7.19
N ARG A 153 25.05 -12.56 6.82
CA ARG A 153 26.19 -11.74 7.24
C ARG A 153 26.17 -11.57 8.77
N VAL A 154 27.34 -11.65 9.40
CA VAL A 154 27.50 -11.62 10.87
C VAL A 154 26.86 -10.35 11.49
N ASP A 155 26.99 -9.20 10.80
CA ASP A 155 26.40 -7.94 11.23
C ASP A 155 24.86 -7.98 11.20
N LEU A 156 24.25 -8.75 10.28
CA LEU A 156 22.81 -8.92 10.15
C LEU A 156 22.25 -9.95 11.13
N ILE A 157 22.96 -11.06 11.33
CA ILE A 157 22.55 -12.13 12.26
C ILE A 157 22.40 -11.59 13.69
N LYS A 158 23.31 -10.72 14.14
CA LYS A 158 23.21 -10.06 15.45
C LYS A 158 21.94 -9.23 15.63
N HIS A 159 21.34 -8.77 14.53
CA HIS A 159 20.11 -7.98 14.54
C HIS A 159 18.84 -8.84 14.43
N LEU A 160 18.90 -10.05 13.87
CA LEU A 160 17.73 -10.93 13.70
C LEU A 160 17.03 -11.23 15.02
N GLY A 161 17.80 -11.53 16.09
CA GLY A 161 17.23 -11.74 17.43
C GLY A 161 16.46 -10.50 17.96
N ARG A 162 16.93 -9.30 17.63
CA ARG A 162 16.28 -8.04 18.04
C ARG A 162 15.03 -7.70 17.24
N LEU A 163 14.89 -8.27 16.04
CA LEU A 163 13.74 -8.02 15.17
C LEU A 163 12.51 -8.83 15.60
N ALA A 164 12.65 -9.79 16.49
CA ALA A 164 11.56 -10.64 17.01
C ALA A 164 10.68 -11.22 15.89
N ILE A 165 11.30 -11.70 14.80
CA ILE A 165 10.61 -12.18 13.58
C ILE A 165 9.74 -13.42 13.82
N PHE A 166 10.08 -14.23 14.83
CA PHE A 166 9.35 -15.46 15.20
C PHE A 166 8.23 -15.22 16.21
N LYS A 167 8.11 -14.01 16.76
CA LYS A 167 7.10 -13.65 17.73
C LYS A 167 5.96 -12.93 17.00
N PRO A 168 4.68 -13.31 17.20
CA PRO A 168 3.55 -12.56 16.67
C PRO A 168 3.44 -11.15 17.26
N ILE A 169 3.06 -10.16 16.45
CA ILE A 169 2.87 -8.79 16.91
C ILE A 169 1.77 -8.70 17.99
N SER A 170 0.71 -9.49 17.87
CA SER A 170 -0.37 -9.56 18.86
C SER A 170 0.15 -9.97 20.25
N LYS A 171 1.04 -10.96 20.34
CA LYS A 171 1.68 -11.35 21.60
C LYS A 171 2.62 -10.29 22.11
N HIS A 172 3.34 -9.63 21.20
CA HIS A 172 4.30 -8.60 21.58
C HIS A 172 3.62 -7.37 22.19
N ILE A 173 2.51 -6.90 21.62
CA ILE A 173 1.74 -5.77 22.15
C ILE A 173 1.19 -6.09 23.54
N ARG A 174 0.66 -7.31 23.76
CA ARG A 174 0.10 -7.76 25.04
C ARG A 174 1.13 -7.94 26.17
N GLU A 175 2.41 -7.81 25.90
CA GLU A 175 3.46 -7.71 26.93
C GLU A 175 3.55 -6.31 27.54
N PHE A 176 3.00 -5.30 26.88
CA PHE A 176 3.04 -3.91 27.30
C PHE A 176 1.66 -3.39 27.74
N PHE A 177 0.56 -3.94 27.19
CA PHE A 177 -0.78 -3.41 27.39
C PHE A 177 -1.79 -4.54 27.62
N THR A 178 -2.82 -4.23 28.44
CA THR A 178 -3.92 -5.14 28.77
C THR A 178 -5.27 -4.65 28.29
N ASP A 179 -5.47 -3.34 28.16
CA ASP A 179 -6.73 -2.75 27.69
C ASP A 179 -6.94 -3.07 26.19
N LYS A 180 -8.13 -3.62 25.89
CA LYS A 180 -8.52 -4.08 24.55
C LYS A 180 -8.45 -2.95 23.51
N ARG A 181 -8.83 -1.72 23.89
CA ARG A 181 -8.84 -0.54 22.98
C ARG A 181 -7.42 -0.15 22.57
N ILE A 182 -6.48 -0.13 23.53
CA ILE A 182 -5.06 0.16 23.25
C ILE A 182 -4.46 -0.95 22.38
N ILE A 183 -4.78 -2.21 22.66
CA ILE A 183 -4.31 -3.34 21.88
C ILE A 183 -4.79 -3.25 20.42
N GLN A 184 -6.09 -3.04 20.20
CA GLN A 184 -6.67 -2.91 18.86
C GLN A 184 -6.06 -1.73 18.07
N MET A 185 -5.87 -0.59 18.72
CA MET A 185 -5.24 0.59 18.12
C MET A 185 -3.78 0.30 17.71
N LEU A 186 -3.02 -0.46 18.48
CA LEU A 186 -1.63 -0.82 18.15
C LEU A 186 -1.53 -2.01 17.18
N GLU A 187 -2.55 -2.87 17.08
CA GLU A 187 -2.63 -3.94 16.07
C GLU A 187 -3.06 -3.43 14.69
N PHE A 188 -3.77 -2.30 14.61
CA PHE A 188 -4.28 -1.72 13.37
C PHE A 188 -3.22 -1.50 12.29
N PRO A 189 -2.02 -0.91 12.56
CA PRO A 189 -1.00 -0.76 11.51
C PRO A 189 -0.53 -2.10 10.94
N GLY A 190 -0.63 -3.18 11.72
CA GLY A 190 -0.34 -4.54 11.27
C GLY A 190 -1.37 -5.07 10.27
N LEU A 191 -2.64 -4.72 10.41
CA LEU A 191 -3.71 -5.09 9.46
C LEU A 191 -3.49 -4.47 8.09
N LEU A 192 -3.01 -3.23 8.04
CA LEU A 192 -2.66 -2.56 6.78
C LEU A 192 -1.53 -3.26 6.03
N LEU A 193 -0.71 -4.07 6.72
CA LEU A 193 0.32 -4.91 6.11
C LEU A 193 -0.25 -6.21 5.51
N GLY A 194 -1.56 -6.40 5.63
CA GLY A 194 -2.30 -7.45 4.96
C GLY A 194 -2.13 -8.83 5.57
N ALA A 195 -1.92 -8.95 6.89
CA ALA A 195 -1.88 -10.24 7.59
C ALA A 195 -2.51 -10.15 8.98
N LYS A 196 -3.11 -11.27 9.44
CA LYS A 196 -3.65 -11.42 10.79
C LYS A 196 -2.60 -11.08 11.86
N PRO A 197 -2.89 -10.27 12.90
CA PRO A 197 -1.91 -9.89 13.92
C PRO A 197 -1.24 -11.08 14.63
N SER A 198 -1.95 -12.21 14.78
CA SER A 198 -1.40 -13.44 15.34
C SER A 198 -0.43 -14.19 14.40
N LYS A 199 -0.40 -13.85 13.10
CA LYS A 199 0.50 -14.42 12.08
C LYS A 199 1.54 -13.41 11.57
N THR A 200 1.41 -12.13 11.95
CA THR A 200 2.32 -11.04 11.58
C THR A 200 3.50 -11.01 12.54
N PRO A 201 4.76 -11.02 12.07
CA PRO A 201 5.94 -10.89 12.93
C PRO A 201 5.97 -9.59 13.74
N ALA A 202 6.45 -9.65 15.00
CA ALA A 202 6.61 -8.48 15.86
C ALA A 202 7.63 -7.44 15.32
N LEU A 203 8.41 -7.79 14.31
CA LEU A 203 9.18 -6.83 13.50
C LEU A 203 8.29 -5.68 13.05
N TYR A 204 7.06 -5.97 12.64
CA TYR A 204 6.16 -4.98 12.08
C TYR A 204 5.57 -3.99 13.08
N SER A 205 5.91 -4.09 14.39
CA SER A 205 5.70 -2.99 15.35
C SER A 205 6.46 -1.71 14.95
N LEU A 206 7.41 -1.81 14.02
CA LEU A 206 8.05 -0.67 13.38
C LEU A 206 7.03 0.30 12.75
N MET A 207 5.86 -0.19 12.32
CA MET A 207 4.79 0.65 11.78
C MET A 207 4.15 1.54 12.86
N ASN A 208 4.08 1.07 14.12
CA ASN A 208 3.65 1.92 15.24
C ASN A 208 4.62 3.07 15.50
N TYR A 209 5.93 2.85 15.26
CA TYR A 209 6.90 3.95 15.32
C TYR A 209 6.70 4.93 14.15
N ALA A 210 6.47 4.42 12.95
CA ALA A 210 6.19 5.24 11.78
C ALA A 210 4.93 6.09 11.97
N ASP A 211 3.85 5.50 12.50
CA ASP A 211 2.60 6.17 12.79
C ASP A 211 2.77 7.23 13.91
N ILE A 212 3.12 6.79 15.12
CA ILE A 212 3.07 7.64 16.33
C ILE A 212 4.22 8.66 16.36
N LYS A 213 5.42 8.29 15.94
CA LYS A 213 6.61 9.17 16.05
C LYS A 213 6.93 9.94 14.77
N LEU A 214 6.81 9.30 13.59
CA LEU A 214 7.03 10.01 12.33
C LEU A 214 5.76 10.72 11.86
N GLY A 215 4.61 10.30 12.37
CA GLY A 215 3.32 10.95 12.18
C GLY A 215 2.56 10.49 10.94
N THR A 216 1.27 10.82 10.94
CA THR A 216 0.35 10.64 9.81
C THR A 216 0.22 11.97 9.07
N TRP A 217 0.42 11.94 7.76
CA TRP A 217 0.49 13.14 6.92
C TRP A 217 -0.51 13.07 5.78
N TYR A 218 -0.82 14.24 5.23
CA TYR A 218 -1.61 14.38 4.03
C TYR A 218 -0.87 15.26 3.01
N PRO A 219 -0.66 14.77 1.77
CA PRO A 219 -0.07 15.56 0.70
C PRO A 219 -1.14 16.47 0.08
N SER A 220 -0.85 17.77 -0.06
CA SER A 220 -1.78 18.74 -0.68
C SER A 220 -2.16 18.30 -2.09
N GLY A 221 -3.45 18.29 -2.38
CA GLY A 221 -4.01 17.79 -3.65
C GLY A 221 -4.24 16.27 -3.66
N GLY A 222 -4.17 15.60 -2.49
CA GLY A 222 -4.41 14.17 -2.33
C GLY A 222 -3.20 13.29 -2.62
N ILE A 223 -3.38 12.00 -2.43
CA ILE A 223 -2.34 10.99 -2.69
C ILE A 223 -1.89 10.96 -4.16
N ARG A 224 -2.76 11.40 -5.07
CA ARG A 224 -2.42 11.58 -6.48
C ARG A 224 -1.21 12.48 -6.70
N SER A 225 -0.98 13.48 -5.84
CA SER A 225 0.16 14.40 -5.95
C SER A 225 1.50 13.66 -5.84
N VAL A 226 1.56 12.57 -5.05
CA VAL A 226 2.74 11.71 -4.97
C VAL A 226 3.03 11.02 -6.31
N ALA A 227 1.99 10.48 -6.97
CA ALA A 227 2.18 9.88 -8.29
C ALA A 227 2.60 10.91 -9.33
N SER A 228 2.03 12.11 -9.27
CA SER A 228 2.38 13.24 -10.16
C SER A 228 3.83 13.67 -9.96
N ALA A 229 4.29 13.75 -8.72
CA ALA A 229 5.68 14.09 -8.39
C ALA A 229 6.68 13.07 -8.95
N VAL A 230 6.41 11.77 -8.75
CA VAL A 230 7.29 10.72 -9.29
C VAL A 230 7.26 10.68 -10.82
N HIS A 231 6.10 10.91 -11.43
CA HIS A 231 5.98 11.03 -12.88
C HIS A 231 6.77 12.23 -13.42
N SER A 232 6.61 13.41 -12.81
CA SER A 232 7.33 14.63 -13.22
C SER A 232 8.83 14.42 -13.12
N LEU A 233 9.33 13.86 -12.01
CA LEU A 233 10.73 13.52 -11.86
C LEU A 233 11.22 12.51 -12.91
N ALA A 234 10.40 11.51 -13.25
CA ALA A 234 10.74 10.55 -14.31
C ALA A 234 10.90 11.24 -15.69
N VAL A 235 9.99 12.16 -16.02
CA VAL A 235 10.07 12.97 -17.25
C VAL A 235 11.29 13.87 -17.23
N GLU A 236 11.61 14.53 -16.11
CA GLU A 236 12.84 15.33 -15.94
C GLU A 236 14.11 14.50 -16.19
N GLN A 237 14.09 13.21 -15.88
CA GLN A 237 15.20 12.29 -16.17
C GLN A 237 15.19 11.75 -17.61
N GLY A 238 14.21 12.11 -18.44
CA GLY A 238 14.12 11.70 -19.84
C GLY A 238 13.37 10.39 -20.08
N VAL A 239 12.52 9.96 -19.16
CA VAL A 239 11.64 8.79 -19.35
C VAL A 239 10.50 9.13 -20.31
N GLU A 240 10.29 8.28 -21.32
CA GLU A 240 9.14 8.37 -22.22
C GLU A 240 7.96 7.55 -21.68
N PHE A 241 6.75 8.08 -21.82
CA PHE A 241 5.50 7.40 -21.43
C PHE A 241 4.57 7.19 -22.62
N VAL A 242 4.00 6.00 -22.71
CA VAL A 242 2.94 5.64 -23.66
C VAL A 242 1.74 5.13 -22.85
N PHE A 243 0.60 5.79 -23.01
CA PHE A 243 -0.64 5.47 -22.31
C PHE A 243 -1.64 4.81 -23.26
N ASP A 244 -2.70 4.22 -22.68
CA ASP A 244 -3.77 3.52 -23.40
C ASP A 244 -3.24 2.37 -24.28
N GLU A 245 -2.18 1.70 -23.79
CA GLU A 245 -1.43 0.69 -24.54
C GLU A 245 -1.29 -0.62 -23.74
N PRO A 246 -2.33 -1.46 -23.68
CA PRO A 246 -2.30 -2.73 -22.95
C PRO A 246 -1.39 -3.75 -23.62
N ILE A 247 -0.32 -4.15 -22.94
CA ILE A 247 0.60 -5.19 -23.41
C ILE A 247 -0.08 -6.56 -23.36
N LYS A 248 0.09 -7.32 -24.43
CA LYS A 248 -0.50 -8.67 -24.63
C LYS A 248 0.55 -9.78 -24.62
N LYS A 249 1.79 -9.48 -24.98
CA LYS A 249 2.84 -10.50 -25.06
C LYS A 249 4.23 -9.92 -24.85
N ILE A 250 5.05 -10.67 -24.15
CA ILE A 250 6.50 -10.46 -24.03
C ILE A 250 7.18 -11.66 -24.68
N HIS A 251 7.89 -11.43 -25.76
CA HIS A 251 8.62 -12.46 -26.50
C HIS A 251 10.13 -12.21 -26.42
N LYS A 252 10.92 -13.28 -26.25
CA LYS A 252 12.39 -13.22 -26.30
C LYS A 252 12.86 -13.61 -27.68
N ASN A 253 13.56 -12.72 -28.36
CA ASN A 253 14.13 -12.93 -29.67
C ASN A 253 15.45 -13.74 -29.61
N ASN A 254 15.88 -14.29 -30.74
CA ASN A 254 17.13 -15.06 -30.85
C ASN A 254 18.38 -14.20 -30.62
N ASP A 255 18.32 -12.89 -30.90
CA ASP A 255 19.39 -11.90 -30.67
C ASP A 255 19.47 -11.43 -29.21
N SER A 256 18.74 -12.07 -28.31
CA SER A 256 18.66 -11.74 -26.90
C SER A 256 17.94 -10.41 -26.58
N THR A 257 17.24 -9.79 -27.51
CA THR A 257 16.31 -8.68 -27.25
C THR A 257 14.93 -9.20 -26.88
N PHE A 258 14.09 -8.32 -26.34
CA PHE A 258 12.67 -8.60 -26.12
C PHE A 258 11.84 -7.84 -27.16
N GLU A 259 10.79 -8.48 -27.61
CA GLU A 259 9.69 -7.86 -28.32
C GLU A 259 8.47 -7.83 -27.39
N VAL A 260 8.03 -6.61 -27.04
CA VAL A 260 6.86 -6.35 -26.19
C VAL A 260 5.73 -5.87 -27.09
N ARG A 261 4.67 -6.68 -27.20
CA ARG A 261 3.56 -6.45 -28.14
C ARG A 261 2.29 -6.02 -27.42
N SER A 262 1.66 -4.99 -27.92
CA SER A 262 0.26 -4.65 -27.65
C SER A 262 -0.65 -5.19 -28.74
N HIS A 263 -1.86 -4.62 -28.88
CA HIS A 263 -2.72 -4.92 -30.03
C HIS A 263 -2.20 -4.31 -31.34
N ASN A 264 -1.69 -3.08 -31.28
CA ASN A 264 -1.39 -2.28 -32.46
C ASN A 264 0.10 -2.07 -32.66
N ASN A 265 0.91 -2.16 -31.60
CA ASN A 265 2.31 -1.79 -31.62
C ASN A 265 3.23 -2.91 -31.12
N SER A 266 4.48 -2.84 -31.55
CA SER A 266 5.57 -3.70 -31.08
C SER A 266 6.76 -2.84 -30.69
N TYR A 267 7.33 -3.11 -29.51
CA TYR A 267 8.45 -2.40 -28.94
C TYR A 267 9.60 -3.36 -28.70
N CYS A 268 10.83 -2.91 -29.00
CA CYS A 268 12.03 -3.74 -28.87
C CYS A 268 12.97 -3.18 -27.79
N SER A 269 13.45 -4.03 -26.87
CA SER A 269 14.39 -3.65 -25.82
C SER A 269 15.29 -4.79 -25.38
N GLU A 270 16.40 -4.46 -24.78
CA GLU A 270 17.32 -5.43 -24.17
C GLU A 270 16.84 -5.87 -22.78
N ILE A 271 16.06 -5.01 -22.09
CA ILE A 271 15.59 -5.22 -20.72
C ILE A 271 14.10 -4.90 -20.64
N VAL A 272 13.37 -5.75 -19.91
CA VAL A 272 11.94 -5.52 -19.60
C VAL A 272 11.75 -5.56 -18.09
N ILE A 273 11.05 -4.56 -17.55
CA ILE A 273 10.60 -4.52 -16.15
C ILE A 273 9.07 -4.65 -16.15
N ALA A 274 8.57 -5.70 -15.55
CA ALA A 274 7.14 -5.92 -15.36
C ALA A 274 6.69 -5.31 -14.01
N ASN A 275 5.97 -4.20 -14.07
CA ASN A 275 5.31 -3.55 -12.93
C ASN A 275 3.78 -3.76 -12.95
N ALA A 276 3.27 -4.60 -13.82
CA ALA A 276 1.91 -5.14 -13.74
C ALA A 276 1.84 -6.24 -12.66
N ASP A 277 0.62 -6.73 -12.36
CA ASP A 277 0.46 -7.83 -11.43
C ASP A 277 1.33 -9.03 -11.84
N TYR A 278 2.12 -9.57 -10.92
CA TYR A 278 3.13 -10.60 -11.22
C TYR A 278 2.48 -11.88 -11.75
N GLU A 279 1.36 -12.30 -11.16
CA GLU A 279 0.63 -13.47 -11.63
C GLU A 279 0.13 -13.25 -13.06
N HIS A 280 -0.46 -12.09 -13.33
CA HIS A 280 -0.93 -11.72 -14.65
C HIS A 280 0.19 -11.75 -15.70
N VAL A 281 1.35 -11.21 -15.39
CA VAL A 281 2.52 -11.22 -16.30
C VAL A 281 2.92 -12.65 -16.63
N GLU A 282 3.06 -13.51 -15.61
CA GLU A 282 3.47 -14.90 -15.82
C GLU A 282 2.41 -15.75 -16.50
N SER A 283 1.14 -15.53 -16.18
CA SER A 283 0.05 -16.34 -16.72
C SER A 283 -0.41 -15.90 -18.11
N ASN A 284 -0.29 -14.62 -18.45
CA ASN A 284 -0.89 -14.07 -19.66
C ASN A 284 0.13 -13.47 -20.65
N LEU A 285 1.27 -12.91 -20.17
CA LEU A 285 2.16 -12.17 -21.05
C LEU A 285 3.39 -12.97 -21.52
N ILE A 286 3.80 -14.02 -20.79
CA ILE A 286 4.92 -14.87 -21.18
C ILE A 286 4.50 -16.34 -21.42
N GLU A 287 5.28 -17.05 -22.22
CA GLU A 287 5.04 -18.47 -22.49
C GLU A 287 5.20 -19.31 -21.19
N LYS A 288 4.37 -20.33 -21.03
CA LYS A 288 4.34 -21.22 -19.84
C LYS A 288 5.72 -21.78 -19.46
N LYS A 289 6.56 -22.12 -20.45
CA LYS A 289 7.92 -22.65 -20.20
C LYS A 289 8.84 -21.66 -19.49
N TYR A 290 8.56 -20.35 -19.58
CA TYR A 290 9.37 -19.29 -18.97
C TYR A 290 8.87 -18.79 -17.62
N ARG A 291 7.73 -19.24 -17.13
CA ARG A 291 7.18 -18.84 -15.84
C ARG A 291 8.09 -19.26 -14.69
N ASN A 292 8.29 -18.35 -13.72
CA ASN A 292 8.99 -18.66 -12.48
C ASN A 292 8.14 -19.53 -11.57
N TYR A 293 6.83 -19.30 -11.57
CA TYR A 293 5.86 -19.90 -10.66
C TYR A 293 4.67 -20.48 -11.42
N SER A 294 4.16 -21.61 -10.91
CA SER A 294 2.97 -22.25 -11.46
C SER A 294 1.70 -21.59 -10.95
N THR A 295 0.57 -21.84 -11.61
CA THR A 295 -0.76 -21.44 -11.13
C THR A 295 -1.01 -21.97 -9.71
N SER A 296 -0.64 -23.25 -9.43
CA SER A 296 -0.77 -23.84 -8.09
C SER A 296 0.10 -23.14 -7.03
N TYR A 297 1.22 -22.53 -7.40
CA TYR A 297 2.00 -21.69 -6.47
C TYR A 297 1.19 -20.47 -6.04
N TRP A 298 0.61 -19.74 -7.01
CA TRP A 298 -0.18 -18.54 -6.75
C TRP A 298 -1.44 -18.85 -5.94
N GLU A 299 -2.13 -19.94 -6.26
CA GLU A 299 -3.33 -20.38 -5.54
C GLU A 299 -3.07 -20.65 -4.04
N LYS A 300 -1.88 -21.15 -3.72
CA LYS A 300 -1.45 -21.43 -2.34
C LYS A 300 -0.91 -20.22 -1.58
N ARG A 301 -0.77 -19.07 -2.22
CA ARG A 301 -0.31 -17.85 -1.54
C ARG A 301 -1.43 -17.22 -0.71
N THR A 302 -1.06 -16.80 0.49
CA THR A 302 -1.95 -15.95 1.29
C THR A 302 -1.86 -14.54 0.74
N MET A 303 -2.95 -14.08 0.11
CA MET A 303 -3.03 -12.69 -0.36
C MET A 303 -3.40 -11.77 0.79
N SER A 304 -2.99 -10.51 0.70
CA SER A 304 -3.53 -9.44 1.53
C SER A 304 -5.01 -9.20 1.19
N PRO A 305 -5.77 -8.53 2.03
CA PRO A 305 -7.17 -8.26 1.77
C PRO A 305 -7.41 -7.58 0.42
N SER A 306 -8.57 -7.82 -0.13
CA SER A 306 -9.24 -6.91 -1.04
C SER A 306 -9.97 -5.84 -0.24
N ALA A 307 -10.73 -4.98 -0.90
CA ALA A 307 -11.53 -3.96 -0.26
C ALA A 307 -12.86 -3.79 -1.00
N LEU A 308 -13.92 -3.53 -0.24
CA LEU A 308 -15.12 -2.88 -0.75
C LEU A 308 -15.03 -1.41 -0.36
N LEU A 309 -15.04 -0.55 -1.38
CA LEU A 309 -14.82 0.89 -1.26
C LEU A 309 -16.09 1.65 -1.64
N PHE A 310 -16.36 2.74 -0.92
CA PHE A 310 -17.37 3.72 -1.30
C PHE A 310 -16.75 5.12 -1.33
N TYR A 311 -17.13 5.89 -2.32
CA TYR A 311 -16.78 7.29 -2.51
C TYR A 311 -18.07 8.09 -2.44
N LEU A 312 -18.26 8.85 -1.36
CA LEU A 312 -19.49 9.61 -1.12
C LEU A 312 -19.17 11.11 -1.08
N GLY A 313 -19.81 11.87 -1.95
CA GLY A 313 -19.86 13.31 -1.86
C GLY A 313 -21.12 13.70 -1.09
N VAL A 314 -20.98 14.42 0.02
CA VAL A 314 -22.11 14.87 0.82
C VAL A 314 -22.17 16.39 0.90
N ASN A 315 -23.37 16.98 0.78
CA ASN A 315 -23.58 18.41 0.76
C ASN A 315 -23.85 19.01 2.16
N ILE A 316 -23.20 18.43 3.18
CA ILE A 316 -23.20 18.94 4.56
C ILE A 316 -21.77 18.81 5.15
N LYS A 317 -21.51 19.59 6.22
CA LYS A 317 -20.34 19.40 7.08
C LYS A 317 -20.59 18.29 8.09
N ILE A 318 -19.63 17.37 8.25
CA ILE A 318 -19.71 16.23 9.16
C ILE A 318 -18.68 16.43 10.28
N ASP A 319 -19.04 16.12 11.53
CA ASP A 319 -18.13 16.27 12.67
C ASP A 319 -17.25 15.03 12.89
N ILE A 320 -16.31 14.83 11.98
CA ILE A 320 -15.27 13.80 12.06
C ILE A 320 -13.90 14.38 11.69
N PRO A 321 -12.79 13.85 12.19
CA PRO A 321 -11.46 14.20 11.70
C PRO A 321 -11.17 13.57 10.32
N HIS A 322 -9.97 13.84 9.79
CA HIS A 322 -9.54 13.36 8.47
C HIS A 322 -9.61 11.82 8.34
N HIS A 323 -9.15 11.10 9.36
CA HIS A 323 -9.15 9.64 9.40
C HIS A 323 -9.96 9.11 10.57
N CYS A 324 -10.86 8.16 10.33
CA CYS A 324 -11.65 7.49 11.34
C CYS A 324 -11.64 5.98 11.14
N LEU A 325 -11.38 5.24 12.21
CA LEU A 325 -11.44 3.79 12.26
C LEU A 325 -12.64 3.38 13.10
N PHE A 326 -13.46 2.46 12.61
CA PHE A 326 -14.63 1.97 13.31
C PHE A 326 -14.37 0.51 13.73
N PHE A 327 -14.02 0.35 15.01
CA PHE A 327 -13.82 -0.93 15.71
C PHE A 327 -14.98 -1.20 16.68
N ASP A 328 -16.16 -0.76 16.26
CA ASP A 328 -17.42 -0.82 17.01
C ASP A 328 -18.15 -2.17 16.87
N THR A 329 -17.47 -3.19 16.34
CA THR A 329 -17.91 -4.59 16.27
C THR A 329 -16.75 -5.52 16.63
N ASN A 330 -17.00 -6.83 16.65
CA ASN A 330 -15.98 -7.81 16.99
C ASN A 330 -14.82 -7.81 15.96
N PHE A 331 -13.66 -7.39 16.43
CA PHE A 331 -12.44 -7.28 15.63
C PHE A 331 -11.94 -8.66 15.15
N ASP A 332 -11.97 -9.66 16.04
CA ASP A 332 -11.43 -10.99 15.74
C ASP A 332 -12.28 -11.73 14.70
N ASP A 333 -13.61 -11.59 14.76
CA ASP A 333 -14.54 -12.23 13.80
C ASP A 333 -14.29 -11.71 12.38
N HIS A 334 -14.14 -10.38 12.21
CA HIS A 334 -13.84 -9.80 10.89
C HIS A 334 -12.48 -10.24 10.35
N VAL A 335 -11.47 -10.32 11.21
CA VAL A 335 -10.14 -10.83 10.83
C VAL A 335 -10.21 -12.31 10.43
N GLU A 336 -11.05 -13.12 11.09
CA GLU A 336 -11.28 -14.52 10.72
C GLU A 336 -11.96 -14.62 9.34
N ASP A 337 -12.98 -13.80 9.07
CA ASP A 337 -13.70 -13.74 7.79
C ASP A 337 -12.80 -13.36 6.61
N ILE A 338 -11.69 -12.64 6.85
CA ILE A 338 -10.72 -12.29 5.82
C ILE A 338 -9.70 -13.42 5.57
N TYR A 339 -9.15 -14.02 6.65
CA TYR A 339 -7.94 -14.83 6.55
C TYR A 339 -8.09 -16.32 6.79
N ASP A 340 -8.98 -16.73 7.69
CA ASP A 340 -9.10 -18.14 8.10
C ASP A 340 -10.33 -18.81 7.44
N ASN A 341 -11.45 -18.12 7.36
CA ASN A 341 -12.70 -18.57 6.71
C ASN A 341 -13.20 -17.51 5.71
N PRO A 342 -12.56 -17.37 4.53
CA PRO A 342 -12.89 -16.31 3.58
C PRO A 342 -14.37 -16.23 3.22
N LYS A 343 -15.04 -15.17 3.67
CA LYS A 343 -16.45 -14.86 3.37
C LYS A 343 -16.71 -13.36 3.46
N TRP A 344 -17.85 -12.92 2.98
CA TRP A 344 -18.33 -11.57 3.20
C TRP A 344 -18.67 -11.37 4.69
N PRO A 345 -18.11 -10.33 5.37
CA PRO A 345 -18.30 -10.14 6.81
C PRO A 345 -19.73 -9.71 7.11
N GLU A 346 -20.32 -10.25 8.19
CA GLU A 346 -21.68 -9.90 8.62
C GLU A 346 -21.74 -8.50 9.25
N SER A 347 -20.73 -8.16 10.05
CA SER A 347 -20.61 -6.87 10.74
C SER A 347 -19.17 -6.33 10.58
N PRO A 348 -18.84 -5.75 9.42
CA PRO A 348 -17.45 -5.39 9.12
C PRO A 348 -16.94 -4.24 9.98
N LEU A 349 -15.67 -4.29 10.34
CA LEU A 349 -14.90 -3.10 10.68
C LEU A 349 -14.76 -2.27 9.41
N PHE A 350 -14.71 -0.95 9.55
CA PHE A 350 -14.51 -0.07 8.40
C PHE A 350 -13.68 1.15 8.75
N TYR A 351 -13.18 1.78 7.72
CA TYR A 351 -12.40 2.99 7.79
C TYR A 351 -13.06 4.09 6.95
N VAL A 352 -13.03 5.32 7.45
CA VAL A 352 -13.49 6.51 6.75
C VAL A 352 -12.37 7.52 6.66
N SER A 353 -12.12 8.04 5.45
CA SER A 353 -11.29 9.21 5.23
C SER A 353 -12.15 10.37 4.74
N CYS A 354 -12.01 11.51 5.39
CA CYS A 354 -12.66 12.76 5.01
C CYS A 354 -11.58 13.78 4.65
N THR A 355 -11.08 13.69 3.42
CA THR A 355 -9.94 14.52 2.94
C THR A 355 -10.24 16.00 2.92
N SER A 356 -11.52 16.38 2.74
CA SER A 356 -11.98 17.77 2.75
C SER A 356 -11.85 18.47 4.11
N LYS A 357 -11.56 17.73 5.20
CA LYS A 357 -11.19 18.31 6.50
C LYS A 357 -9.81 18.99 6.47
N THR A 358 -8.95 18.56 5.58
CA THR A 358 -7.56 19.07 5.47
C THR A 358 -7.36 19.87 4.18
N ASP A 359 -8.07 19.51 3.11
CA ASP A 359 -7.94 20.10 1.78
C ASP A 359 -9.30 20.58 1.26
N SER A 360 -9.51 21.88 1.28
CA SER A 360 -10.76 22.49 0.79
C SER A 360 -10.96 22.39 -0.73
N THR A 361 -9.94 21.97 -1.48
CA THR A 361 -10.02 21.87 -2.95
C THR A 361 -10.66 20.58 -3.45
N VAL A 362 -10.87 19.61 -2.56
CA VAL A 362 -11.38 18.26 -2.92
C VAL A 362 -12.90 18.12 -2.81
N ALA A 363 -13.59 19.13 -2.29
CA ALA A 363 -15.05 19.15 -2.20
C ALA A 363 -15.59 20.57 -2.45
N PRO A 364 -16.86 20.73 -2.92
CA PRO A 364 -17.52 22.02 -2.98
C PRO A 364 -17.63 22.67 -1.58
N PRO A 365 -17.85 24.00 -1.50
CA PRO A 365 -18.14 24.67 -0.24
C PRO A 365 -19.27 23.97 0.53
N ASP A 366 -19.16 23.94 1.85
CA ASP A 366 -20.11 23.32 2.79
C ASP A 366 -20.38 21.82 2.56
N SER A 367 -19.52 21.17 1.80
CA SER A 367 -19.60 19.75 1.46
C SER A 367 -18.39 18.98 2.00
N GLU A 368 -18.51 17.64 2.06
CA GLU A 368 -17.41 16.74 2.45
C GLU A 368 -17.24 15.58 1.45
N ALA A 369 -15.98 15.22 1.19
CA ALA A 369 -15.61 14.06 0.38
C ALA A 369 -15.24 12.91 1.31
N LEU A 370 -16.03 11.83 1.31
CA LEU A 370 -15.82 10.65 2.12
C LEU A 370 -15.31 9.49 1.25
N PHE A 371 -14.23 8.88 1.69
CA PHE A 371 -13.77 7.58 1.22
C PHE A 371 -14.00 6.56 2.34
N ILE A 372 -14.74 5.50 2.06
CA ILE A 372 -15.04 4.43 3.03
C ILE A 372 -14.42 3.14 2.52
N LEU A 373 -13.75 2.41 3.40
CA LEU A 373 -13.10 1.15 3.09
C LEU A 373 -13.52 0.06 4.08
N ILE A 374 -14.04 -1.03 3.54
CA ILE A 374 -14.30 -2.29 4.23
C ILE A 374 -13.27 -3.30 3.74
N PRO A 375 -12.35 -3.81 4.59
CA PRO A 375 -11.46 -4.89 4.21
C PRO A 375 -12.27 -6.17 3.99
N VAL A 376 -12.04 -6.88 2.88
CA VAL A 376 -12.72 -8.14 2.56
C VAL A 376 -11.73 -9.18 2.06
N ALA A 377 -12.07 -10.46 2.14
CA ALA A 377 -11.20 -11.52 1.62
C ALA A 377 -11.02 -11.39 0.09
N PRO A 378 -9.81 -11.64 -0.44
CA PRO A 378 -9.61 -11.70 -1.88
C PRO A 378 -10.28 -12.94 -2.49
N GLY A 379 -10.72 -12.82 -3.76
CA GLY A 379 -11.32 -13.92 -4.52
C GLY A 379 -12.77 -14.22 -4.19
N LEU A 380 -13.45 -13.38 -3.42
CA LEU A 380 -14.89 -13.50 -3.21
C LEU A 380 -15.66 -13.09 -4.47
N THR A 381 -16.78 -13.78 -4.70
CA THR A 381 -17.70 -13.42 -5.78
C THR A 381 -18.67 -12.35 -5.30
N GLU A 382 -18.85 -11.29 -6.09
CA GLU A 382 -19.79 -10.22 -5.82
C GLU A 382 -21.18 -10.53 -6.41
N LYS A 383 -22.20 -10.14 -5.62
CA LYS A 383 -23.57 -10.01 -6.11
C LYS A 383 -23.93 -8.53 -6.06
N SER A 384 -24.68 -8.03 -7.03
CA SER A 384 -25.07 -6.62 -7.14
C SER A 384 -25.72 -6.06 -5.87
N THR A 385 -26.52 -6.86 -5.18
CA THR A 385 -27.20 -6.51 -3.94
C THR A 385 -26.27 -6.42 -2.72
N SER A 386 -25.04 -6.95 -2.81
CA SER A 386 -24.11 -6.96 -1.68
C SER A 386 -23.53 -5.58 -1.38
N ARG A 387 -23.27 -4.74 -2.39
CA ARG A 387 -22.69 -3.40 -2.22
C ARG A 387 -23.65 -2.45 -1.50
N ASP A 388 -24.92 -2.39 -1.94
CA ASP A 388 -25.94 -1.54 -1.33
C ASP A 388 -26.22 -1.96 0.11
N PHE A 389 -26.31 -3.26 0.40
CA PHE A 389 -26.46 -3.77 1.75
C PHE A 389 -25.34 -3.27 2.69
N TYR A 390 -24.08 -3.33 2.24
CA TYR A 390 -22.95 -2.84 3.03
C TYR A 390 -22.95 -1.32 3.19
N LEU A 391 -23.34 -0.58 2.15
CA LEU A 391 -23.45 0.88 2.24
C LEU A 391 -24.46 1.27 3.32
N GLU A 392 -25.67 0.70 3.30
CA GLU A 392 -26.71 0.98 4.31
C GLU A 392 -26.24 0.62 5.72
N GLN A 393 -25.65 -0.56 5.91
CA GLN A 393 -25.11 -0.97 7.19
C GLN A 393 -24.04 -0.02 7.73
N ILE A 394 -23.16 0.46 6.86
CA ILE A 394 -22.10 1.42 7.25
C ILE A 394 -22.72 2.79 7.58
N LEU A 395 -23.69 3.26 6.78
CA LEU A 395 -24.35 4.54 7.04
C LEU A 395 -25.09 4.53 8.37
N ASP A 396 -25.81 3.44 8.69
CA ASP A 396 -26.48 3.28 10.00
C ASP A 396 -25.50 3.43 11.17
N ARG A 397 -24.35 2.79 11.07
CA ARG A 397 -23.32 2.84 12.12
C ARG A 397 -22.58 4.17 12.17
N LEU A 398 -22.24 4.73 11.02
CA LEU A 398 -21.60 6.03 10.91
C LEU A 398 -22.50 7.12 11.50
N GLU A 399 -23.77 7.19 11.05
CA GLU A 399 -24.76 8.15 11.55
C GLU A 399 -25.01 8.02 13.05
N LYS A 400 -25.08 6.77 13.58
CA LYS A 400 -25.21 6.52 15.02
C LYS A 400 -24.00 7.06 15.79
N ASN A 401 -22.79 6.78 15.33
CA ASN A 401 -21.55 7.16 16.04
C ASN A 401 -21.32 8.67 16.03
N ILE A 402 -21.71 9.38 14.97
CA ILE A 402 -21.47 10.83 14.84
C ILE A 402 -22.70 11.68 15.20
N GLY A 403 -23.88 11.08 15.36
CA GLY A 403 -25.12 11.79 15.69
C GLY A 403 -25.64 12.71 14.57
N GLN A 404 -25.28 12.46 13.32
CA GLN A 404 -25.68 13.27 12.15
C GLN A 404 -26.27 12.41 11.04
N ASN A 405 -27.30 12.92 10.33
CA ASN A 405 -27.85 12.24 9.15
C ASN A 405 -27.02 12.56 7.91
N ILE A 406 -26.42 11.54 7.31
CA ILE A 406 -25.57 11.63 6.12
C ILE A 406 -26.32 11.20 4.87
N ARG A 407 -27.11 10.10 4.95
CA ARG A 407 -27.71 9.45 3.78
C ARG A 407 -28.59 10.40 2.94
N ASN A 408 -29.33 11.28 3.58
CA ASN A 408 -30.19 12.24 2.89
C ASN A 408 -29.41 13.38 2.19
N ASN A 409 -28.12 13.47 2.44
CA ASN A 409 -27.23 14.51 1.93
C ASN A 409 -26.18 13.95 0.93
N ILE A 410 -26.30 12.69 0.53
CA ILE A 410 -25.40 12.08 -0.45
C ILE A 410 -25.78 12.59 -1.85
N VAL A 411 -24.87 13.28 -2.52
CA VAL A 411 -25.03 13.81 -3.89
C VAL A 411 -24.15 13.10 -4.92
N VAL A 412 -23.11 12.41 -4.45
CA VAL A 412 -22.26 11.51 -5.23
C VAL A 412 -22.12 10.19 -4.48
N SER A 413 -22.31 9.08 -5.17
CA SER A 413 -22.07 7.74 -4.63
C SER A 413 -21.46 6.85 -5.72
N LYS A 414 -20.29 6.26 -5.43
CA LYS A 414 -19.63 5.28 -6.28
C LYS A 414 -19.04 4.19 -5.42
N SER A 415 -19.15 2.95 -5.84
CA SER A 415 -18.50 1.79 -5.21
C SER A 415 -17.39 1.22 -6.08
N TYR A 416 -16.47 0.48 -5.47
CA TYR A 416 -15.34 -0.16 -6.13
C TYR A 416 -14.92 -1.40 -5.33
N ALA A 417 -14.74 -2.54 -5.98
CA ALA A 417 -14.37 -3.77 -5.28
C ALA A 417 -13.58 -4.74 -6.19
N HIS A 418 -13.73 -6.06 -6.01
CA HIS A 418 -12.92 -7.08 -6.69
C HIS A 418 -12.92 -6.97 -8.21
N GLU A 419 -14.08 -6.74 -8.82
CA GLU A 419 -14.22 -6.67 -10.28
C GLU A 419 -13.42 -5.50 -10.85
N GLU A 420 -13.50 -4.33 -10.20
CA GLU A 420 -12.74 -3.16 -10.63
C GLU A 420 -11.23 -3.33 -10.37
N PHE A 421 -10.82 -3.97 -9.25
CA PHE A 421 -9.40 -4.30 -9.05
C PHE A 421 -8.86 -5.25 -10.12
N ILE A 422 -9.68 -6.20 -10.60
CA ILE A 422 -9.30 -7.09 -11.70
C ILE A 422 -9.24 -6.33 -13.02
N SER A 423 -10.27 -5.56 -13.35
CA SER A 423 -10.36 -4.86 -14.64
C SER A 423 -9.29 -3.78 -14.77
N ASP A 424 -9.08 -2.97 -13.72
CA ASP A 424 -8.19 -1.81 -13.78
C ASP A 424 -6.72 -2.18 -13.59
N PHE A 425 -6.41 -3.22 -12.80
CA PHE A 425 -5.04 -3.55 -12.43
C PHE A 425 -4.62 -4.99 -12.75
N ASN A 426 -5.47 -5.79 -13.36
CA ASN A 426 -5.26 -7.24 -13.55
C ASN A 426 -4.92 -7.95 -12.23
N SER A 427 -5.46 -7.47 -11.11
CA SER A 427 -5.11 -7.97 -9.78
C SER A 427 -5.53 -9.42 -9.58
N PHE A 428 -4.59 -10.28 -9.23
CA PHE A 428 -4.88 -11.67 -8.91
C PHE A 428 -5.89 -11.78 -7.75
N LYS A 429 -7.03 -12.45 -7.97
CA LYS A 429 -8.14 -12.57 -7.01
C LYS A 429 -8.71 -11.22 -6.54
N GLY A 430 -8.56 -10.16 -7.32
CA GLY A 430 -9.05 -8.83 -6.97
C GLY A 430 -8.39 -8.24 -5.71
N ASN A 431 -7.15 -8.65 -5.36
CA ASN A 431 -6.47 -8.14 -4.19
C ASN A 431 -6.12 -6.66 -4.32
N ALA A 432 -6.22 -5.91 -3.21
CA ALA A 432 -5.85 -4.50 -3.16
C ALA A 432 -4.36 -4.30 -2.87
N TYR A 433 -3.77 -5.11 -2.00
CA TYR A 433 -2.43 -4.87 -1.42
C TYR A 433 -1.34 -5.86 -1.86
N GLY A 434 -1.66 -6.97 -2.52
CA GLY A 434 -0.69 -7.99 -2.93
C GLY A 434 -0.56 -9.16 -1.95
N LEU A 435 0.67 -9.62 -1.65
CA LEU A 435 0.92 -10.73 -0.73
C LEU A 435 0.88 -10.30 0.72
N ALA A 436 0.24 -11.09 1.58
CA ALA A 436 0.27 -10.95 3.02
C ALA A 436 1.70 -11.04 3.57
N ASN A 437 2.07 -10.17 4.50
CA ASN A 437 3.40 -10.14 5.13
C ASN A 437 3.51 -11.15 6.28
N THR A 438 3.27 -12.43 6.00
CA THR A 438 3.50 -13.53 6.93
C THR A 438 4.98 -13.91 6.95
N LEU A 439 5.41 -14.66 7.98
CA LEU A 439 6.80 -15.13 8.10
C LEU A 439 7.27 -15.86 6.83
N PHE A 440 6.41 -16.72 6.25
CA PHE A 440 6.74 -17.52 5.06
C PHE A 440 6.56 -16.79 3.72
N GLN A 441 6.20 -15.51 3.75
CA GLN A 441 6.05 -14.66 2.58
C GLN A 441 6.81 -13.33 2.74
N THR A 442 7.94 -13.36 3.45
CA THR A 442 8.78 -12.18 3.71
C THR A 442 10.19 -12.40 3.17
N ALA A 443 10.91 -11.33 2.81
CA ALA A 443 12.28 -11.33 2.32
C ALA A 443 12.48 -12.29 1.13
N PHE A 444 13.48 -13.20 1.18
CA PHE A 444 13.80 -14.14 0.10
C PHE A 444 12.73 -15.21 -0.18
N LEU A 445 11.66 -15.26 0.63
CA LEU A 445 10.51 -16.12 0.42
C LEU A 445 9.41 -15.46 -0.45
N LYS A 446 9.54 -14.15 -0.72
CA LYS A 446 8.70 -13.46 -1.70
C LYS A 446 9.03 -13.88 -3.14
N PRO A 447 8.13 -13.66 -4.10
CA PRO A 447 8.44 -13.80 -5.52
C PRO A 447 9.67 -12.98 -5.90
N ARG A 448 10.53 -13.58 -6.71
CA ARG A 448 11.83 -13.01 -7.09
C ARG A 448 11.66 -11.79 -7.99
N ILE A 449 12.54 -10.83 -7.84
CA ILE A 449 12.63 -9.66 -8.73
C ILE A 449 13.17 -9.98 -10.14
N LYS A 450 13.64 -11.21 -10.37
CA LYS A 450 14.22 -11.66 -11.66
C LYS A 450 13.51 -12.89 -12.19
N ASN A 451 13.28 -12.92 -13.49
CA ASN A 451 12.92 -14.16 -14.16
C ASN A 451 14.14 -15.09 -14.20
N LYS A 452 13.94 -16.37 -13.83
CA LYS A 452 15.01 -17.38 -13.78
C LYS A 452 15.43 -17.90 -15.17
N LYS A 453 14.51 -17.83 -16.14
CA LYS A 453 14.65 -18.47 -17.45
C LYS A 453 14.80 -17.45 -18.59
N LEU A 454 14.27 -16.24 -18.42
CA LEU A 454 14.39 -15.12 -19.36
C LEU A 454 15.35 -14.07 -18.77
N LYS A 455 16.63 -14.19 -19.12
CA LYS A 455 17.62 -13.15 -18.73
C LYS A 455 17.21 -11.80 -19.34
N GLY A 456 17.15 -10.76 -18.52
CA GLY A 456 16.74 -9.41 -18.90
C GLY A 456 15.27 -9.09 -18.58
N LEU A 457 14.46 -10.06 -18.07
CA LEU A 457 13.12 -9.81 -17.56
C LEU A 457 13.15 -9.71 -16.04
N TYR A 458 12.64 -8.59 -15.51
CA TYR A 458 12.57 -8.27 -14.08
C TYR A 458 11.15 -7.95 -13.65
N TYR A 459 10.89 -8.02 -12.33
CA TYR A 459 9.59 -7.73 -11.72
C TYR A 459 9.76 -6.73 -10.59
N THR A 460 8.84 -5.77 -10.47
CA THR A 460 8.80 -4.79 -9.38
C THR A 460 7.39 -4.60 -8.86
N GLY A 461 7.25 -4.01 -7.67
CA GLY A 461 5.95 -3.69 -7.08
C GLY A 461 5.55 -4.62 -5.94
N GLN A 462 4.24 -4.61 -5.62
CA GLN A 462 3.69 -5.14 -4.37
C GLN A 462 3.79 -6.66 -4.17
N LEU A 463 3.91 -7.45 -5.25
CA LEU A 463 4.01 -8.91 -5.19
C LEU A 463 5.44 -9.43 -5.03
N THR A 464 6.42 -8.54 -5.01
CA THR A 464 7.83 -8.86 -4.75
C THR A 464 8.38 -8.05 -3.57
N VAL A 465 9.71 -7.98 -3.41
CA VAL A 465 10.32 -7.23 -2.30
C VAL A 465 10.32 -5.72 -2.56
N PRO A 466 10.19 -4.93 -1.48
CA PRO A 466 9.98 -5.33 -0.09
C PRO A 466 8.52 -5.70 0.24
N GLY A 467 7.54 -5.33 -0.58
CA GLY A 467 6.14 -5.67 -0.40
C GLY A 467 5.19 -4.51 -0.71
N PRO A 468 3.94 -4.56 -0.21
CA PRO A 468 2.92 -3.56 -0.47
C PRO A 468 3.16 -2.23 0.27
N GLY A 469 2.58 -1.16 -0.28
CA GLY A 469 2.61 0.20 0.26
C GLY A 469 3.34 1.18 -0.66
N MET A 470 3.10 2.48 -0.50
CA MET A 470 3.73 3.51 -1.34
C MET A 470 5.24 3.60 -1.12
N PRO A 471 5.77 3.73 0.12
CA PRO A 471 7.22 3.71 0.34
C PRO A 471 7.88 2.41 -0.12
N PRO A 472 7.34 1.22 0.19
CA PRO A 472 7.86 -0.04 -0.36
C PRO A 472 7.87 -0.11 -1.89
N ALA A 473 6.91 0.53 -2.58
CA ALA A 473 6.89 0.56 -4.04
C ALA A 473 8.07 1.35 -4.61
N LEU A 474 8.39 2.52 -4.05
CA LEU A 474 9.58 3.30 -4.43
C LEU A 474 10.87 2.50 -4.22
N VAL A 475 10.98 1.86 -3.05
CA VAL A 475 12.12 1.00 -2.71
C VAL A 475 12.22 -0.20 -3.67
N SER A 476 11.11 -0.84 -4.04
CA SER A 476 11.10 -1.94 -5.02
C SER A 476 11.67 -1.49 -6.37
N GLY A 477 11.29 -0.29 -6.83
CA GLY A 477 11.84 0.31 -8.04
C GLY A 477 13.36 0.50 -7.96
N LYS A 478 13.87 1.04 -6.85
CA LYS A 478 15.30 1.22 -6.60
C LYS A 478 16.06 -0.11 -6.61
N ILE A 479 15.56 -1.11 -5.89
CA ILE A 479 16.18 -2.45 -5.81
C ILE A 479 16.34 -3.06 -7.20
N VAL A 480 15.28 -3.03 -8.01
CA VAL A 480 15.32 -3.62 -9.36
C VAL A 480 16.29 -2.86 -10.26
N SER A 481 16.29 -1.53 -10.20
CA SER A 481 17.20 -0.70 -10.99
C SER A 481 18.67 -0.93 -10.63
N GLU A 482 19.00 -0.94 -9.34
CA GLU A 482 20.37 -1.23 -8.87
C GLU A 482 20.83 -2.63 -9.28
N GLN A 483 19.92 -3.61 -9.25
CA GLN A 483 20.23 -4.96 -9.71
C GLN A 483 20.50 -5.01 -11.22
N ILE A 484 19.72 -4.29 -12.03
CA ILE A 484 19.92 -4.18 -13.47
C ILE A 484 21.26 -3.51 -13.78
N ILE A 485 21.54 -2.37 -13.15
CA ILE A 485 22.79 -1.63 -13.33
C ILE A 485 23.97 -2.55 -13.03
N LYS A 486 23.96 -3.22 -11.87
CA LYS A 486 25.02 -4.15 -11.46
C LYS A 486 25.26 -5.30 -12.45
N GLU A 487 24.21 -5.78 -13.14
CA GLU A 487 24.32 -6.91 -14.09
C GLU A 487 24.70 -6.51 -15.49
N THR A 488 24.60 -5.22 -15.79
CA THR A 488 24.77 -4.70 -17.16
C THR A 488 25.92 -3.70 -17.30
N SER A 489 26.50 -3.26 -16.16
CA SER A 489 27.82 -2.60 -16.11
C SER A 489 28.93 -3.64 -16.24
#